data_6d9718b2dd7348dde89a3f1bb1a97039
#
_entry.id   6d9718b2dd7348dde89a3f1bb1a97039
#
_cell.length_a   1.000
_cell.length_b   1.000
_cell.length_c   1.000
_cell.angle_alpha   90.00
_cell.angle_beta   90.00
_cell.angle_gamma   90.00
#
_symmetry.space_group_name_H-M   'P 1'
#
loop_
_entity.id
_entity.type
_entity.pdbx_description
1 polymer ?
#
loop_
_entity_poly.entity_id
_entity_poly.type
_entity_poly.pdbx_seq_one_letter_code
_entity_poly.pdbx_strand_id
1 'polypeptide(L)'
;FSRLTWDVDSDPLVLAKEWAAIEFEVESKSKVAEEIAKILMLSEDLILKSRYFKNYSIKKEGWLPSNNWIRDELIGGGTNSNDKLSVGKSFSPGTIKSIFNSETIEEDILEKEEALAIMNTMLSKFADIKDQIPEKEKAMELYNTLIYGKYLIGTLRYYVSGMFRFYNGEYDKSVADLRMWKKYWDFYNNEIPKLPGTASLMLDGGMVDTCIEAMKFMNQS
;
A
#
# COMPACT_ATOMS: atom_id res chain seq x y z
N PHE A 1 22.32 -9.09 -2.52
CA PHE A 1 22.65 -8.18 -3.65
C PHE A 1 23.93 -8.60 -4.34
N SER A 2 25.04 -8.80 -3.59
CA SER A 2 26.36 -9.15 -4.19
C SER A 2 26.32 -10.43 -5.02
N ARG A 3 25.56 -11.45 -4.63
CA ARG A 3 25.51 -12.72 -5.37
C ARG A 3 24.86 -12.59 -6.74
N LEU A 4 23.77 -11.82 -6.86
CA LEU A 4 23.11 -11.55 -8.17
C LEU A 4 23.99 -10.75 -9.13
N THR A 5 24.98 -10.01 -8.64
CA THR A 5 25.94 -9.31 -9.53
C THR A 5 27.00 -10.25 -10.10
N TRP A 6 27.21 -11.41 -9.48
CA TRP A 6 28.20 -12.41 -9.93
C TRP A 6 27.54 -13.61 -10.63
N ASP A 7 26.31 -13.92 -10.29
CA ASP A 7 25.53 -15.03 -10.80
C ASP A 7 24.08 -14.58 -11.03
N VAL A 8 23.79 -14.14 -12.23
CA VAL A 8 22.48 -13.62 -12.65
C VAL A 8 21.42 -14.72 -12.73
N ASP A 9 21.83 -15.98 -12.79
CA ASP A 9 20.96 -17.15 -12.89
C ASP A 9 20.62 -17.73 -11.50
N SER A 10 21.09 -17.08 -10.42
CA SER A 10 20.73 -17.49 -9.05
C SER A 10 19.22 -17.45 -8.83
N ASP A 11 18.66 -18.53 -8.32
CA ASP A 11 17.23 -18.59 -7.95
C ASP A 11 16.93 -17.64 -6.80
N PRO A 12 16.03 -16.64 -6.98
CA PRO A 12 15.66 -15.69 -5.93
C PRO A 12 15.13 -16.34 -4.66
N LEU A 13 14.42 -17.47 -4.77
CA LEU A 13 13.89 -18.20 -3.61
C LEU A 13 15.03 -18.81 -2.78
N VAL A 14 16.07 -19.32 -3.42
CA VAL A 14 17.27 -19.84 -2.74
C VAL A 14 17.98 -18.71 -2.00
N LEU A 15 18.15 -17.56 -2.66
CA LEU A 15 18.75 -16.40 -2.04
C LEU A 15 17.95 -15.87 -0.84
N ALA A 16 16.62 -15.86 -0.95
CA ALA A 16 15.74 -15.48 0.14
C ALA A 16 15.83 -16.45 1.33
N LYS A 17 15.97 -17.76 1.08
CA LYS A 17 16.20 -18.77 2.14
C LYS A 17 17.54 -18.58 2.84
N GLU A 18 18.60 -18.35 2.08
CA GLU A 18 19.92 -18.09 2.63
C GLU A 18 19.94 -16.81 3.49
N TRP A 19 19.28 -15.75 3.00
CA TRP A 19 19.11 -14.51 3.75
C TRP A 19 18.33 -14.75 5.05
N ALA A 20 17.21 -15.46 4.98
CA ALA A 20 16.40 -15.77 6.15
C ALA A 20 17.18 -16.58 7.19
N ALA A 21 18.03 -17.52 6.74
CA ALA A 21 18.88 -18.33 7.63
C ALA A 21 19.88 -17.47 8.40
N ILE A 22 20.50 -16.51 7.73
CA ILE A 22 21.49 -15.60 8.34
C ILE A 22 20.79 -14.60 9.28
N GLU A 23 19.73 -13.98 8.81
CA GLU A 23 19.05 -12.89 9.53
C GLU A 23 18.35 -13.37 10.80
N PHE A 24 17.71 -14.55 10.74
CA PHE A 24 16.92 -15.09 11.85
C PHE A 24 17.57 -16.25 12.59
N GLU A 25 18.85 -16.55 12.30
CA GLU A 25 19.63 -17.63 12.91
C GLU A 25 18.94 -18.99 12.86
N VAL A 26 18.31 -19.29 11.72
CA VAL A 26 17.63 -20.57 11.46
C VAL A 26 18.41 -21.38 10.44
N GLU A 27 18.27 -22.71 10.46
CA GLU A 27 18.87 -23.55 9.43
C GLU A 27 18.29 -23.23 8.05
N SER A 28 19.13 -23.06 7.02
CA SER A 28 18.68 -22.71 5.66
C SER A 28 17.75 -23.77 5.02
N LYS A 29 17.82 -25.00 5.49
CA LYS A 29 16.92 -26.09 5.07
C LYS A 29 15.70 -26.25 5.97
N SER A 30 15.55 -25.40 6.97
CA SER A 30 14.39 -25.47 7.88
C SER A 30 13.10 -25.02 7.18
N LYS A 31 11.98 -25.53 7.66
CA LYS A 31 10.65 -25.07 7.23
C LYS A 31 10.46 -23.57 7.51
N VAL A 32 11.04 -23.07 8.59
CA VAL A 32 10.93 -21.65 8.97
C VAL A 32 11.63 -20.77 7.91
N ALA A 33 12.86 -21.08 7.52
CA ALA A 33 13.57 -20.35 6.47
C ALA A 33 12.80 -20.39 5.13
N GLU A 34 12.23 -21.54 4.81
CA GLU A 34 11.42 -21.69 3.60
C GLU A 34 10.16 -20.83 3.61
N GLU A 35 9.42 -20.79 4.72
CA GLU A 35 8.22 -19.97 4.83
C GLU A 35 8.55 -18.46 4.85
N ILE A 36 9.61 -18.05 5.53
CA ILE A 36 10.08 -16.65 5.45
C ILE A 36 10.40 -16.27 4.00
N ALA A 37 11.15 -17.12 3.29
CA ALA A 37 11.50 -16.87 1.90
C ALA A 37 10.25 -16.75 1.01
N LYS A 38 9.26 -17.64 1.16
CA LYS A 38 7.98 -17.57 0.43
C LYS A 38 7.22 -16.28 0.72
N ILE A 39 7.22 -15.82 1.98
CA ILE A 39 6.62 -14.55 2.37
C ILE A 39 7.30 -13.38 1.64
N LEU A 40 8.64 -13.37 1.62
CA LEU A 40 9.40 -12.33 0.92
C LEU A 40 9.15 -12.32 -0.58
N MET A 41 9.01 -13.49 -1.21
CA MET A 41 8.71 -13.58 -2.65
C MET A 41 7.36 -12.98 -3.03
N LEU A 42 6.41 -12.86 -2.10
CA LEU A 42 5.14 -12.17 -2.34
C LEU A 42 5.28 -10.64 -2.40
N SER A 43 6.41 -10.08 -1.96
CA SER A 43 6.58 -8.63 -1.84
C SER A 43 6.60 -7.90 -3.18
N GLU A 44 7.10 -8.53 -4.24
CA GLU A 44 7.11 -7.94 -5.59
C GLU A 44 5.67 -7.69 -6.08
N ASP A 45 4.86 -8.73 -6.10
CA ASP A 45 3.44 -8.64 -6.50
C ASP A 45 2.67 -7.65 -5.63
N LEU A 46 2.94 -7.69 -4.32
CA LEU A 46 2.35 -6.76 -3.37
C LEU A 46 2.66 -5.30 -3.72
N ILE A 47 3.92 -4.98 -3.99
CA ILE A 47 4.35 -3.61 -4.31
C ILE A 47 3.77 -3.16 -5.64
N LEU A 48 3.83 -4.00 -6.67
CA LEU A 48 3.27 -3.69 -7.97
C LEU A 48 1.77 -3.38 -7.87
N LYS A 49 1.00 -4.26 -7.23
CA LYS A 49 -0.44 -4.09 -7.07
C LYS A 49 -0.84 -2.94 -6.14
N SER A 50 -0.04 -2.64 -5.11
CA SER A 50 -0.38 -1.58 -4.15
C SER A 50 0.03 -0.18 -4.60
N ARG A 51 1.16 -0.05 -5.33
CA ARG A 51 1.80 1.24 -5.64
C ARG A 51 1.55 1.76 -7.05
N TYR A 52 0.98 0.93 -7.91
CA TYR A 52 0.69 1.31 -9.28
C TYR A 52 -0.81 1.21 -9.53
N PHE A 53 -1.32 2.07 -10.38
CA PHE A 53 -2.61 1.93 -11.03
C PHE A 53 -2.53 2.51 -12.45
N LYS A 54 -3.02 1.74 -13.41
CA LYS A 54 -3.00 2.09 -14.83
C LYS A 54 -1.65 2.58 -15.34
N ASN A 55 -0.58 1.88 -15.05
CA ASN A 55 0.80 2.26 -15.42
C ASN A 55 1.31 3.55 -14.76
N TYR A 56 0.54 4.14 -13.86
CA TYR A 56 0.98 5.28 -13.08
C TYR A 56 1.54 4.81 -11.74
N SER A 57 2.80 5.12 -11.49
CA SER A 57 3.39 4.87 -10.17
C SER A 57 2.98 5.97 -9.21
N ILE A 58 2.63 5.57 -8.00
CA ILE A 58 2.62 6.48 -6.87
C ILE A 58 4.07 6.80 -6.57
N LYS A 59 4.51 7.98 -7.02
CA LYS A 59 5.91 8.39 -6.89
C LYS A 59 6.24 8.82 -5.48
N LYS A 60 7.58 8.81 -5.23
CA LYS A 60 8.17 9.41 -4.04
C LYS A 60 7.35 9.05 -2.80
N GLU A 61 7.73 8.85 -1.75
CA GLU A 61 7.07 8.47 -0.50
C GLU A 61 5.75 7.63 -0.61
N GLY A 62 5.34 7.26 -1.83
CA GLY A 62 4.16 6.41 -2.07
C GLY A 62 2.82 7.08 -1.84
N TRP A 63 2.72 8.34 -2.12
CA TRP A 63 1.55 9.17 -1.86
C TRP A 63 0.54 9.14 -2.98
N LEU A 64 -0.70 9.16 -2.60
CA LEU A 64 -1.81 9.52 -3.47
C LEU A 64 -1.81 11.03 -3.71
N PRO A 65 -2.46 11.51 -4.78
CA PRO A 65 -2.57 12.93 -5.06
C PRO A 65 -3.12 13.71 -3.85
N SER A 66 -2.55 14.89 -3.57
CA SER A 66 -3.06 15.72 -2.49
C SER A 66 -4.48 16.20 -2.74
N ASN A 67 -5.19 16.55 -1.68
CA ASN A 67 -6.53 17.09 -1.77
C ASN A 67 -6.61 18.29 -2.73
N ASN A 68 -5.68 19.22 -2.61
CA ASN A 68 -5.68 20.42 -3.44
C ASN A 68 -5.53 20.07 -4.92
N TRP A 69 -4.71 19.11 -5.24
CA TRP A 69 -4.49 18.68 -6.61
C TRP A 69 -5.71 17.97 -7.21
N ILE A 70 -6.33 17.04 -6.48
CA ILE A 70 -7.57 16.38 -6.90
C ILE A 70 -8.69 17.42 -7.06
N ARG A 71 -8.84 18.31 -6.10
CA ARG A 71 -9.84 19.37 -6.11
C ARG A 71 -9.66 20.30 -7.29
N ASP A 72 -8.45 20.77 -7.54
CA ASP A 72 -8.13 21.69 -8.62
C ASP A 72 -8.37 21.05 -9.99
N GLU A 73 -8.00 19.79 -10.18
CA GLU A 73 -8.24 19.04 -11.41
C GLU A 73 -9.71 18.71 -11.66
N LEU A 74 -10.48 18.48 -10.61
CA LEU A 74 -11.86 17.99 -10.73
C LEU A 74 -12.89 19.08 -10.71
N ILE A 75 -12.64 20.17 -9.99
CA ILE A 75 -13.56 21.32 -9.87
C ILE A 75 -13.32 22.34 -10.99
N GLY A 76 -12.28 22.18 -11.77
CA GLY A 76 -12.12 22.94 -13.02
C GLY A 76 -11.57 24.36 -12.84
N GLY A 77 -10.55 24.53 -12.00
CA GLY A 77 -9.97 25.85 -11.83
C GLY A 77 -8.50 25.84 -11.43
N GLY A 78 -7.90 24.67 -11.40
CA GLY A 78 -6.59 24.49 -10.83
C GLY A 78 -5.47 25.12 -11.62
N THR A 79 -5.01 26.24 -11.15
CA THR A 79 -3.75 26.85 -11.57
C THR A 79 -2.61 26.53 -10.63
N ASN A 80 -2.79 25.65 -9.68
CA ASN A 80 -1.76 25.31 -8.71
C ASN A 80 -0.69 24.38 -9.29
N SER A 81 0.01 24.89 -10.27
CA SER A 81 1.28 24.34 -10.78
C SER A 81 2.37 24.19 -9.69
N ASN A 82 2.12 24.67 -8.49
CA ASN A 82 3.06 24.62 -7.37
C ASN A 82 2.94 23.36 -6.52
N ASP A 83 1.85 22.65 -6.57
CA ASP A 83 1.78 21.32 -6.02
C ASP A 83 2.56 20.39 -6.97
N LYS A 84 3.85 20.41 -6.81
CA LYS A 84 4.81 19.55 -7.52
C LYS A 84 4.68 18.14 -6.98
N LEU A 85 3.52 17.61 -7.19
CA LEU A 85 3.14 16.33 -6.68
C LEU A 85 3.99 15.22 -7.15
N SER A 86 4.05 14.40 -6.27
CA SER A 86 4.51 13.06 -6.18
C SER A 86 4.07 12.12 -7.31
N VAL A 87 3.05 12.44 -8.04
CA VAL A 87 2.65 11.73 -9.27
C VAL A 87 3.33 12.43 -10.44
N GLY A 88 4.30 11.80 -11.01
CA GLY A 88 5.28 12.37 -11.93
C GLY A 88 4.86 13.52 -12.84
N LYS A 89 5.80 14.32 -13.23
CA LYS A 89 5.71 15.45 -14.15
C LYS A 89 4.93 15.25 -15.46
N SER A 90 4.32 14.11 -15.66
CA SER A 90 3.66 13.68 -16.89
C SER A 90 2.14 13.78 -16.86
N PHE A 91 1.54 14.24 -15.79
CA PHE A 91 0.09 14.46 -15.79
C PHE A 91 -0.25 15.81 -16.39
N SER A 92 -0.94 15.77 -17.51
CA SER A 92 -1.64 16.92 -18.05
C SER A 92 -2.93 17.17 -17.25
N PRO A 93 -3.44 18.40 -17.22
CA PRO A 93 -4.78 18.67 -16.74
C PRO A 93 -5.80 17.69 -17.34
N GLY A 94 -6.68 17.16 -16.52
CA GLY A 94 -7.67 16.16 -16.94
C GLY A 94 -7.20 14.70 -16.86
N THR A 95 -5.92 14.43 -16.66
CA THR A 95 -5.44 13.03 -16.53
C THR A 95 -6.05 12.34 -15.31
N ILE A 96 -6.19 13.03 -14.18
CA ILE A 96 -6.85 12.47 -13.00
C ILE A 96 -8.30 12.14 -13.27
N LYS A 97 -9.03 13.06 -13.92
CA LYS A 97 -10.41 12.79 -14.29
C LYS A 97 -10.51 11.55 -15.19
N SER A 98 -9.58 11.37 -16.11
CA SER A 98 -9.53 10.18 -16.96
C SER A 98 -9.17 8.91 -16.18
N ILE A 99 -8.30 9.00 -15.19
CA ILE A 99 -7.95 7.87 -14.32
C ILE A 99 -9.18 7.43 -13.49
N PHE A 100 -9.84 8.38 -12.84
CA PHE A 100 -10.97 8.08 -11.96
C PHE A 100 -12.28 7.75 -12.71
N ASN A 101 -12.44 8.16 -13.95
CA ASN A 101 -13.63 7.90 -14.77
C ASN A 101 -13.40 6.81 -15.82
N SER A 102 -12.53 5.86 -15.56
CA SER A 102 -12.21 4.87 -16.56
C SER A 102 -13.16 3.69 -16.56
N GLU A 103 -13.29 3.07 -17.73
CA GLU A 103 -14.06 1.83 -17.92
C GLU A 103 -13.45 0.63 -17.16
N THR A 104 -12.18 0.72 -16.74
CA THR A 104 -11.45 -0.33 -16.03
C THR A 104 -11.43 -0.16 -14.51
N ILE A 105 -12.31 0.67 -13.96
CA ILE A 105 -12.30 1.01 -12.54
C ILE A 105 -12.43 -0.21 -11.61
N GLU A 106 -13.24 -1.19 -12.00
CA GLU A 106 -13.40 -2.42 -11.20
C GLU A 106 -12.13 -3.28 -11.21
N GLU A 107 -11.38 -3.28 -12.32
CA GLU A 107 -10.10 -3.96 -12.41
C GLU A 107 -9.05 -3.27 -11.53
N ASP A 108 -9.02 -1.93 -11.54
CA ASP A 108 -8.12 -1.13 -10.69
C ASP A 108 -8.43 -1.33 -9.20
N ILE A 109 -9.72 -1.42 -8.83
CA ILE A 109 -10.15 -1.71 -7.46
C ILE A 109 -9.75 -3.12 -7.06
N LEU A 110 -10.00 -4.11 -7.93
CA LEU A 110 -9.67 -5.52 -7.68
C LEU A 110 -8.16 -5.69 -7.45
N GLU A 111 -7.34 -5.02 -8.22
CA GLU A 111 -5.87 -5.04 -8.04
C GLU A 111 -5.46 -4.59 -6.63
N LYS A 112 -6.10 -3.54 -6.09
CA LYS A 112 -5.83 -3.07 -4.72
C LYS A 112 -6.39 -4.02 -3.65
N GLU A 113 -7.49 -4.71 -3.93
CA GLU A 113 -8.01 -5.77 -3.06
C GLU A 113 -7.07 -6.96 -3.00
N GLU A 114 -6.53 -7.37 -4.14
CA GLU A 114 -5.53 -8.44 -4.21
C GLU A 114 -4.26 -8.05 -3.44
N ALA A 115 -3.78 -6.80 -3.55
CA ALA A 115 -2.65 -6.33 -2.76
C ALA A 115 -2.90 -6.48 -1.24
N LEU A 116 -4.07 -6.08 -0.76
CA LEU A 116 -4.43 -6.24 0.65
C LEU A 116 -4.57 -7.71 1.05
N ALA A 117 -5.08 -8.57 0.17
CA ALA A 117 -5.18 -10.01 0.40
C ALA A 117 -3.80 -10.66 0.49
N ILE A 118 -2.86 -10.29 -0.38
CA ILE A 118 -1.46 -10.73 -0.31
C ILE A 118 -0.85 -10.31 1.03
N MET A 119 -1.01 -9.05 1.42
CA MET A 119 -0.46 -8.56 2.69
C MET A 119 -1.03 -9.30 3.91
N ASN A 120 -2.34 -9.57 3.93
CA ASN A 120 -2.96 -10.36 4.99
C ASN A 120 -2.41 -11.81 5.01
N THR A 121 -2.16 -12.39 3.84
CA THR A 121 -1.56 -13.72 3.70
C THR A 121 -0.14 -13.74 4.26
N MET A 122 0.69 -12.74 3.94
CA MET A 122 2.04 -12.60 4.46
C MET A 122 2.03 -12.52 5.99
N LEU A 123 1.18 -11.66 6.54
CA LEU A 123 1.05 -11.45 7.98
C LEU A 123 0.59 -12.73 8.70
N SER A 124 -0.42 -13.43 8.18
CA SER A 124 -0.92 -14.67 8.76
C SER A 124 0.14 -15.76 8.76
N LYS A 125 0.78 -16.00 7.61
CA LYS A 125 1.86 -17.00 7.49
C LYS A 125 3.02 -16.72 8.43
N PHE A 126 3.40 -15.45 8.57
CA PHE A 126 4.48 -15.10 9.48
C PHE A 126 4.07 -15.26 10.95
N ALA A 127 2.83 -14.92 11.31
CA ALA A 127 2.29 -15.14 12.65
C ALA A 127 2.38 -16.62 13.08
N ASP A 128 2.17 -17.56 12.15
CA ASP A 128 2.21 -19.00 12.41
C ASP A 128 3.62 -19.52 12.72
N ILE A 129 4.66 -18.83 12.27
CA ILE A 129 6.06 -19.28 12.42
C ILE A 129 6.92 -18.41 13.33
N LYS A 130 6.51 -17.18 13.65
CA LYS A 130 7.33 -16.19 14.39
C LYS A 130 7.86 -16.71 15.73
N ASP A 131 7.07 -17.54 16.42
CA ASP A 131 7.44 -18.10 17.72
C ASP A 131 8.46 -19.24 17.61
N GLN A 132 8.70 -19.77 16.41
CA GLN A 132 9.70 -20.77 16.11
C GLN A 132 11.07 -20.15 15.76
N ILE A 133 11.13 -18.84 15.56
CA ILE A 133 12.36 -18.11 15.24
C ILE A 133 13.17 -17.89 16.52
N PRO A 134 14.48 -18.26 16.57
CA PRO A 134 15.34 -18.05 17.73
C PRO A 134 15.50 -16.58 18.07
N GLU A 135 15.81 -15.74 17.06
CA GLU A 135 15.99 -14.29 17.18
C GLU A 135 14.64 -13.56 17.37
N LYS A 136 14.17 -13.56 18.63
CA LYS A 136 12.83 -13.04 19.00
C LYS A 136 12.63 -11.57 18.66
N GLU A 137 13.67 -10.77 18.83
CA GLU A 137 13.63 -9.33 18.56
C GLU A 137 13.41 -9.08 17.07
N LYS A 138 14.20 -9.70 16.21
CA LYS A 138 14.08 -9.60 14.76
C LYS A 138 12.74 -10.18 14.24
N ALA A 139 12.28 -11.28 14.83
CA ALA A 139 10.99 -11.85 14.52
C ALA A 139 9.84 -10.86 14.83
N MET A 140 9.93 -10.19 15.96
CA MET A 140 8.94 -9.19 16.34
C MET A 140 9.01 -7.95 15.46
N GLU A 141 10.20 -7.50 15.10
CA GLU A 141 10.41 -6.37 14.18
C GLU A 141 9.79 -6.64 12.81
N LEU A 142 10.04 -7.82 12.23
CA LEU A 142 9.41 -8.21 10.96
C LEU A 142 7.89 -8.32 11.11
N TYR A 143 7.39 -8.89 12.20
CA TYR A 143 5.95 -8.98 12.44
C TYR A 143 5.30 -7.61 12.52
N ASN A 144 5.91 -6.66 13.23
CA ASN A 144 5.44 -5.28 13.32
C ASN A 144 5.49 -4.57 11.96
N THR A 145 6.53 -4.84 11.15
CA THR A 145 6.64 -4.33 9.77
C THR A 145 5.51 -4.85 8.89
N LEU A 146 5.13 -6.11 9.02
CA LEU A 146 3.98 -6.67 8.30
C LEU A 146 2.64 -6.07 8.76
N ILE A 147 2.49 -5.82 10.06
CA ILE A 147 1.32 -5.08 10.60
C ILE A 147 1.26 -3.68 10.00
N TYR A 148 2.37 -2.96 10.01
CA TYR A 148 2.50 -1.65 9.37
C TYR A 148 2.07 -1.72 7.89
N GLY A 149 2.61 -2.67 7.13
CA GLY A 149 2.27 -2.90 5.72
C GLY A 149 0.77 -3.12 5.51
N LYS A 150 0.14 -3.93 6.34
CA LYS A 150 -1.31 -4.18 6.27
C LYS A 150 -2.13 -2.88 6.38
N TYR A 151 -1.82 -2.05 7.36
CA TYR A 151 -2.59 -0.83 7.57
C TYR A 151 -2.28 0.25 6.54
N LEU A 152 -1.04 0.35 6.07
CA LEU A 152 -0.67 1.23 4.98
C LEU A 152 -1.41 0.83 3.68
N ILE A 153 -1.32 -0.44 3.29
CA ILE A 153 -1.94 -0.93 2.04
C ILE A 153 -3.46 -0.87 2.13
N GLY A 154 -4.03 -1.20 3.28
CA GLY A 154 -5.47 -1.06 3.50
C GLY A 154 -5.95 0.40 3.40
N THR A 155 -5.18 1.34 3.93
CA THR A 155 -5.45 2.77 3.78
C THR A 155 -5.44 3.18 2.30
N LEU A 156 -4.41 2.77 1.54
CA LEU A 156 -4.33 3.06 0.10
C LEU A 156 -5.48 2.41 -0.68
N ARG A 157 -5.76 1.14 -0.42
CA ARG A 157 -6.83 0.39 -1.10
C ARG A 157 -8.19 1.08 -0.92
N TYR A 158 -8.58 1.36 0.30
CA TYR A 158 -9.90 1.93 0.57
C TYR A 158 -10.04 3.38 0.14
N TYR A 159 -8.93 4.14 0.15
CA TYR A 159 -8.93 5.48 -0.44
C TYR A 159 -9.15 5.44 -1.95
N VAL A 160 -8.37 4.62 -2.66
CA VAL A 160 -8.47 4.50 -4.12
C VAL A 160 -9.87 4.06 -4.53
N SER A 161 -10.40 3.00 -3.94
CA SER A 161 -11.74 2.52 -4.29
C SER A 161 -12.84 3.52 -3.91
N GLY A 162 -12.73 4.16 -2.76
CA GLY A 162 -13.67 5.19 -2.34
C GLY A 162 -13.71 6.37 -3.30
N MET A 163 -12.54 6.86 -3.72
CA MET A 163 -12.45 7.98 -4.66
C MET A 163 -12.89 7.57 -6.07
N PHE A 164 -12.50 6.40 -6.57
CA PHE A 164 -12.94 5.91 -7.87
C PHE A 164 -14.47 5.80 -7.93
N ARG A 165 -15.09 5.20 -6.94
CA ARG A 165 -16.55 5.08 -6.84
C ARG A 165 -17.24 6.42 -6.71
N PHE A 166 -16.65 7.35 -5.96
CA PHE A 166 -17.16 8.72 -5.87
C PHE A 166 -17.25 9.37 -7.25
N TYR A 167 -16.17 9.35 -8.03
CA TYR A 167 -16.14 9.95 -9.35
C TYR A 167 -17.01 9.24 -10.39
N ASN A 168 -17.34 7.98 -10.16
CA ASN A 168 -18.30 7.25 -10.98
C ASN A 168 -19.77 7.39 -10.53
N GLY A 169 -20.04 8.17 -9.48
CA GLY A 169 -21.39 8.35 -8.96
C GLY A 169 -21.93 7.18 -8.13
N GLU A 170 -21.07 6.22 -7.76
CA GLU A 170 -21.43 5.08 -6.91
C GLU A 170 -21.33 5.45 -5.41
N TYR A 171 -22.10 6.45 -5.01
CA TYR A 171 -21.92 7.12 -3.72
C TYR A 171 -22.05 6.19 -2.50
N ASP A 172 -23.02 5.28 -2.49
CA ASP A 172 -23.21 4.36 -1.36
C ASP A 172 -21.99 3.46 -1.14
N LYS A 173 -21.42 2.93 -2.23
CA LYS A 173 -20.22 2.11 -2.18
C LYS A 173 -19.00 2.96 -1.80
N SER A 174 -18.92 4.17 -2.32
CA SER A 174 -17.86 5.12 -1.97
C SER A 174 -17.85 5.42 -0.47
N VAL A 175 -19.01 5.74 0.11
CA VAL A 175 -19.14 5.97 1.56
C VAL A 175 -18.71 4.75 2.37
N ALA A 176 -19.09 3.55 1.94
CA ALA A 176 -18.70 2.32 2.60
C ALA A 176 -17.16 2.15 2.61
N ASP A 177 -16.52 2.36 1.47
CA ASP A 177 -15.06 2.27 1.36
C ASP A 177 -14.34 3.38 2.17
N LEU A 178 -14.81 4.62 2.11
CA LEU A 178 -14.22 5.72 2.88
C LEU A 178 -14.38 5.54 4.41
N ARG A 179 -15.45 4.88 4.86
CA ARG A 179 -15.58 4.47 6.27
C ARG A 179 -14.54 3.40 6.67
N MET A 180 -14.26 2.45 5.77
CA MET A 180 -13.22 1.47 5.99
C MET A 180 -11.84 2.14 5.94
N TRP A 181 -11.62 3.05 4.97
CA TRP A 181 -10.42 3.87 4.93
C TRP A 181 -10.15 4.55 6.28
N LYS A 182 -11.17 5.20 6.86
CA LYS A 182 -11.06 5.88 8.16
C LYS A 182 -10.59 4.93 9.27
N LYS A 183 -11.09 3.70 9.32
CA LYS A 183 -10.65 2.70 10.30
C LYS A 183 -9.19 2.31 10.14
N TYR A 184 -8.75 2.08 8.90
CA TYR A 184 -7.34 1.76 8.60
C TYR A 184 -6.44 2.96 8.90
N TRP A 185 -6.87 4.15 8.53
CA TRP A 185 -6.17 5.41 8.81
C TRP A 185 -6.00 5.64 10.32
N ASP A 186 -7.06 5.51 11.10
CA ASP A 186 -7.01 5.72 12.54
C ASP A 186 -6.04 4.76 13.21
N PHE A 187 -6.05 3.48 12.82
CA PHE A 187 -5.11 2.50 13.32
C PHE A 187 -3.67 2.84 12.89
N TYR A 188 -3.48 3.14 11.62
CA TYR A 188 -2.17 3.52 11.09
C TYR A 188 -1.59 4.72 11.85
N ASN A 189 -2.38 5.74 12.08
CA ASN A 189 -1.93 6.97 12.71
C ASN A 189 -1.73 6.85 14.24
N ASN A 190 -2.53 6.03 14.90
CA ASN A 190 -2.56 5.98 16.35
C ASN A 190 -1.82 4.75 16.94
N GLU A 191 -1.81 3.62 16.27
CA GLU A 191 -1.26 2.37 16.83
C GLU A 191 0.10 2.00 16.23
N ILE A 192 0.30 2.21 14.92
CA ILE A 192 1.57 1.88 14.28
C ILE A 192 2.78 2.60 14.92
N PRO A 193 2.72 3.91 15.25
CA PRO A 193 3.85 4.58 15.89
C PRO A 193 4.26 4.00 17.25
N LYS A 194 3.40 3.20 17.89
CA LYS A 194 3.68 2.53 19.17
C LYS A 194 4.39 1.19 18.99
N LEU A 195 4.46 0.67 17.77
CA LEU A 195 5.11 -0.61 17.50
C LEU A 195 6.62 -0.42 17.35
N PRO A 196 7.45 -1.15 18.10
CA PRO A 196 8.90 -1.10 17.96
C PRO A 196 9.35 -1.48 16.53
N GLY A 197 10.38 -0.81 16.04
CA GLY A 197 10.98 -1.12 14.74
C GLY A 197 10.22 -0.60 13.52
N THR A 198 9.05 0.03 13.69
CA THR A 198 8.31 0.61 12.58
C THR A 198 8.69 2.07 12.34
N ALA A 199 9.08 2.37 11.11
CA ALA A 199 9.18 3.76 10.66
C ALA A 199 7.77 4.24 10.27
N SER A 200 7.24 5.23 10.98
CA SER A 200 5.99 5.88 10.58
C SER A 200 6.27 6.78 9.38
N LEU A 201 5.89 6.35 8.19
CA LEU A 201 5.75 7.28 7.08
C LEU A 201 4.49 8.10 7.33
N MET A 202 4.65 9.42 7.38
CA MET A 202 3.49 10.31 7.47
C MET A 202 2.70 10.20 6.17
N LEU A 203 1.47 9.72 6.26
CA LEU A 203 0.52 9.83 5.18
C LEU A 203 0.05 11.29 5.11
N ASP A 204 -0.07 11.82 3.89
CA ASP A 204 -0.44 13.21 3.67
C ASP A 204 -1.81 13.51 4.29
N GLY A 205 -1.89 14.51 5.16
CA GLY A 205 -3.13 14.97 5.78
C GLY A 205 -4.19 15.41 4.76
N GLY A 206 -3.79 15.76 3.55
CA GLY A 206 -4.70 16.08 2.45
C GLY A 206 -5.65 14.93 2.07
N MET A 207 -5.25 13.68 2.25
CA MET A 207 -6.15 12.55 2.07
C MET A 207 -7.35 12.60 3.01
N VAL A 208 -7.14 12.99 4.26
CA VAL A 208 -8.20 13.09 5.28
C VAL A 208 -9.24 14.13 4.84
N ASP A 209 -8.78 15.30 4.46
CA ASP A 209 -9.66 16.39 4.04
C ASP A 209 -10.45 16.02 2.79
N THR A 210 -9.81 15.40 1.79
CA THR A 210 -10.48 14.92 0.57
C THR A 210 -11.58 13.92 0.88
N CYS A 211 -11.31 12.96 1.73
CA CYS A 211 -12.32 11.96 2.11
C CYS A 211 -13.47 12.57 2.90
N ILE A 212 -13.19 13.52 3.79
CA ILE A 212 -14.23 14.24 4.54
C ILE A 212 -15.10 15.07 3.61
N GLU A 213 -14.51 15.80 2.68
CA GLU A 213 -15.24 16.60 1.69
C GLU A 213 -16.11 15.72 0.79
N ALA A 214 -15.57 14.61 0.29
CA ALA A 214 -16.33 13.64 -0.50
C ALA A 214 -17.52 13.07 0.27
N MET A 215 -17.34 12.66 1.52
CA MET A 215 -18.43 12.17 2.37
C MET A 215 -19.51 13.22 2.64
N LYS A 216 -19.11 14.49 2.84
CA LYS A 216 -20.08 15.60 3.03
C LYS A 216 -20.91 15.82 1.78
N PHE A 217 -20.27 15.82 0.61
CA PHE A 217 -20.97 15.96 -0.67
C PHE A 217 -22.01 14.85 -0.87
N MET A 218 -21.62 13.61 -0.63
CA MET A 218 -22.51 12.45 -0.80
C MET A 218 -23.70 12.45 0.17
N ASN A 219 -23.54 13.04 1.36
CA ASN A 219 -24.65 13.14 2.32
C ASN A 219 -25.65 14.26 1.99
N GLN A 220 -25.36 15.12 1.01
CA GLN A 220 -26.23 16.21 0.55
C GLN A 220 -26.94 15.86 -0.76
N SER A 221 -26.54 14.77 -1.40
CA SER A 221 -27.08 14.25 -2.66
C SER A 221 -28.07 13.12 -2.42
#